data_b1382787cb8baedc1bd7376ae45097b8
#
_entry.id   b1382787cb8baedc1bd7376ae45097b8
#
_cell.length_a   1.000
_cell.length_b   1.000
_cell.length_c   1.000
_cell.angle_alpha   90.00
_cell.angle_beta   90.00
_cell.angle_gamma   90.00
#
_symmetry.space_group_name_H-M   'P 1'
#
loop_
_entity.id
_entity.type
_entity.pdbx_description
1 polymer ?
#
loop_
_entity_poly.entity_id
_entity_poly.type
_entity_poly.pdbx_seq_one_letter_code
_entity_poly.pdbx_strand_id
1 'polypeptide(L)'
;MTPKTKTKTKTKTKTKTQMKMKLAAITLDCPDPPALAEFYQQATGFEPHPKSDAEFAALNREDGLLLGFQRVDDYRAPQWPDQTVPQQAHMCFDVPDLDEAEARLLELGAGKPDHQPHDPTRARVLTDPAGHPFCICRRG
;
A
#
# COMPACT_ATOMS: atom_id res chain seq x y z
N MET A 1 1.75 26.77 -8.11
CA MET A 1 1.29 27.24 -8.97
C MET A 1 0.59 27.50 -9.21
N THR A 2 0.22 27.22 -8.84
CA THR A 2 -0.67 27.75 -9.43
C THR A 2 -1.26 27.53 -9.27
N PRO A 3 -1.73 27.34 -8.95
CA PRO A 3 -2.74 27.60 -9.29
C PRO A 3 -3.13 27.55 -9.25
N LYS A 4 -3.90 27.29 -9.00
CA LYS A 4 -4.80 27.55 -9.74
C LYS A 4 -5.25 27.72 -9.55
N THR A 5 -5.61 27.39 -9.02
CA THR A 5 -6.47 27.82 -9.68
C THR A 5 -7.05 27.81 -9.81
N LYS A 6 -7.86 27.61 -9.62
CA LYS A 6 -8.83 27.86 -10.53
C LYS A 6 -9.32 28.08 -10.61
N THR A 7 -9.67 27.83 -10.33
CA THR A 7 -10.54 28.22 -11.25
C THR A 7 -10.98 28.20 -11.68
N LYS A 8 -11.68 28.04 -11.73
CA LYS A 8 -12.50 28.22 -12.89
C LYS A 8 -12.86 28.64 -13.26
N THR A 9 -13.04 28.59 -12.95
CA THR A 9 -13.74 29.05 -13.93
C THR A 9 -14.08 28.76 -14.67
N LYS A 10 -14.55 28.49 -14.87
CA LYS A 10 -15.20 28.47 -16.04
C LYS A 10 -15.41 28.63 -16.69
N THR A 11 -15.41 28.48 -16.45
CA THR A 11 -15.83 28.69 -17.44
C THR A 11 -15.70 28.47 -18.17
N LYS A 12 -15.83 28.57 -18.25
CA LYS A 12 -15.80 28.36 -19.17
C LYS A 12 -15.40 28.35 -19.56
N THR A 13 -15.64 28.84 -19.28
CA THR A 13 -15.11 28.57 -19.71
C THR A 13 -14.21 27.92 -20.22
N LYS A 14 -13.93 28.84 -20.50
CA LYS A 14 -12.95 27.97 -21.06
C LYS A 14 -12.36 27.04 -20.02
N THR A 15 -12.42 25.76 -20.31
CA THR A 15 -11.93 24.76 -19.40
C THR A 15 -10.42 24.61 -19.50
N LYS A 16 -9.74 24.65 -18.37
CA LYS A 16 -8.31 24.39 -18.31
C LYS A 16 -8.05 22.91 -18.58
N THR A 17 -7.10 22.63 -19.45
CA THR A 17 -6.72 21.26 -19.77
C THR A 17 -6.04 20.61 -18.55
N GLN A 18 -6.50 19.44 -18.16
CA GLN A 18 -5.90 18.68 -17.07
C GLN A 18 -4.62 18.00 -17.54
N MET A 19 -3.63 17.98 -16.66
CA MET A 19 -2.44 17.16 -16.85
C MET A 19 -2.84 15.69 -16.70
N LYS A 20 -2.30 14.83 -17.56
CA LYS A 20 -2.61 13.41 -17.50
C LYS A 20 -1.50 12.67 -16.76
N MET A 21 -1.66 12.56 -15.46
CA MET A 21 -0.74 11.78 -14.64
C MET A 21 -1.27 10.36 -14.52
N LYS A 22 -0.38 9.40 -14.72
CA LYS A 22 -0.71 7.99 -14.54
C LYS A 22 -0.03 7.49 -13.29
N LEU A 23 -0.78 6.87 -12.39
CA LEU A 23 -0.18 6.26 -11.22
C LEU A 23 0.61 5.04 -11.67
N ALA A 24 1.93 5.12 -11.61
CA ALA A 24 2.81 4.08 -12.13
C ALA A 24 3.30 3.14 -11.04
N ALA A 25 3.47 3.63 -9.82
CA ALA A 25 4.04 2.83 -8.75
C ALA A 25 3.61 3.35 -7.39
N ILE A 26 3.53 2.45 -6.43
CA ILE A 26 3.46 2.77 -5.01
C ILE A 26 4.66 2.10 -4.38
N THR A 27 5.48 2.85 -3.64
CA THR A 27 6.70 2.31 -3.06
C THR A 27 6.68 2.46 -1.56
N LEU A 28 7.01 1.37 -0.85
CA LEU A 28 7.11 1.33 0.60
C LEU A 28 8.57 1.25 1.00
N ASP A 29 8.96 2.01 2.02
CA ASP A 29 10.28 1.90 2.61
C ASP A 29 10.35 0.67 3.49
N CYS A 30 11.53 0.04 3.56
CA CYS A 30 11.68 -1.18 4.35
C CYS A 30 13.15 -1.47 4.61
N PRO A 31 13.45 -2.38 5.56
CA PRO A 31 14.84 -2.79 5.77
C PRO A 31 15.29 -3.89 4.79
N ASP A 32 14.36 -4.67 4.24
CA ASP A 32 14.70 -5.85 3.43
C ASP A 32 13.69 -5.98 2.27
N PRO A 33 13.98 -5.34 1.12
CA PRO A 33 13.04 -5.39 0.00
C PRO A 33 12.69 -6.80 -0.51
N PRO A 34 13.64 -7.73 -0.66
CA PRO A 34 13.25 -9.07 -1.10
C PRO A 34 12.27 -9.76 -0.16
N ALA A 35 12.46 -9.63 1.15
CA ALA A 35 11.56 -10.26 2.12
C ALA A 35 10.16 -9.66 2.06
N LEU A 36 10.06 -8.33 1.93
CA LEU A 36 8.78 -7.67 1.86
C LEU A 36 8.08 -7.97 0.54
N ALA A 37 8.85 -8.03 -0.55
CA ALA A 37 8.31 -8.42 -1.85
C ALA A 37 7.75 -9.83 -1.81
N GLU A 38 8.44 -10.76 -1.15
CA GLU A 38 7.95 -12.13 -1.04
C GLU A 38 6.63 -12.20 -0.29
N PHE A 39 6.50 -11.45 0.80
CA PHE A 39 5.25 -11.39 1.54
C PHE A 39 4.08 -10.96 0.64
N TYR A 40 4.25 -9.84 -0.08
CA TYR A 40 3.17 -9.35 -0.92
C TYR A 40 2.96 -10.21 -2.16
N GLN A 41 4.00 -10.87 -2.66
CA GLN A 41 3.84 -11.82 -3.76
C GLN A 41 2.95 -12.99 -3.35
N GLN A 42 3.21 -13.55 -2.17
CA GLN A 42 2.40 -14.66 -1.65
C GLN A 42 0.97 -14.23 -1.37
N ALA A 43 0.80 -12.98 -0.91
CA ALA A 43 -0.53 -12.47 -0.55
C ALA A 43 -1.36 -12.11 -1.77
N THR A 44 -0.74 -11.57 -2.81
CA THR A 44 -1.47 -10.98 -3.95
C THR A 44 -1.38 -11.81 -5.23
N GLY A 45 -0.33 -12.59 -5.39
CA GLY A 45 -0.05 -13.26 -6.66
C GLY A 45 0.55 -12.34 -7.72
N PHE A 46 0.93 -11.12 -7.36
CA PHE A 46 1.57 -10.21 -8.31
C PHE A 46 2.93 -10.77 -8.74
N GLU A 47 3.33 -10.50 -9.98
CA GLU A 47 4.53 -11.05 -10.57
C GLU A 47 5.79 -10.29 -10.12
N PRO A 48 6.87 -10.98 -9.74
CA PRO A 48 8.10 -10.30 -9.39
C PRO A 48 8.67 -9.54 -10.58
N HIS A 49 9.15 -8.32 -10.33
CA HIS A 49 9.83 -7.54 -11.36
C HIS A 49 11.25 -8.10 -11.53
N PRO A 50 11.69 -8.35 -12.78
CA PRO A 50 12.97 -9.03 -13.00
C PRO A 50 14.21 -8.25 -12.58
N LYS A 51 14.08 -6.94 -12.40
CA LYS A 51 15.22 -6.09 -11.98
C LYS A 51 15.28 -5.88 -10.48
N SER A 52 14.58 -6.70 -9.70
CA SER A 52 14.60 -6.60 -8.24
C SER A 52 15.95 -7.03 -7.68
N ASP A 53 16.41 -6.33 -6.64
CA ASP A 53 17.65 -6.68 -5.94
C ASP A 53 17.51 -6.33 -4.44
N ALA A 54 18.63 -6.34 -3.72
CA ALA A 54 18.61 -6.11 -2.28
C ALA A 54 18.27 -4.66 -1.90
N GLU A 55 18.43 -3.72 -2.82
CA GLU A 55 18.17 -2.30 -2.56
C GLU A 55 16.78 -1.88 -2.98
N PHE A 56 16.22 -2.51 -4.00
CA PHE A 56 14.87 -2.22 -4.46
C PHE A 56 14.28 -3.46 -5.11
N ALA A 57 13.14 -3.89 -4.60
CA ALA A 57 12.41 -5.00 -5.19
C ALA A 57 11.03 -4.51 -5.56
N ALA A 58 10.39 -5.17 -6.51
CA ALA A 58 9.07 -4.74 -6.97
C ALA A 58 8.25 -5.92 -7.48
N LEU A 59 6.95 -5.72 -7.49
CA LEU A 59 5.98 -6.63 -8.06
C LEU A 59 5.18 -5.89 -9.10
N ASN A 60 4.81 -6.58 -10.16
CA ASN A 60 3.96 -6.02 -11.22
C ASN A 60 2.54 -6.51 -11.07
N ARG A 61 1.59 -5.58 -11.05
CA ARG A 61 0.19 -5.92 -11.21
C ARG A 61 -0.09 -6.00 -12.71
N GLU A 62 -1.07 -6.81 -13.12
CA GLU A 62 -1.27 -7.05 -14.54
C GLU A 62 -1.66 -5.81 -15.33
N ASP A 63 -2.21 -4.77 -14.66
CA ASP A 63 -2.53 -3.50 -15.32
C ASP A 63 -1.32 -2.56 -15.41
N GLY A 64 -0.14 -3.02 -14.98
CA GLY A 64 1.09 -2.24 -15.08
C GLY A 64 1.47 -1.45 -13.84
N LEU A 65 0.60 -1.40 -12.82
CA LEU A 65 0.97 -0.74 -11.57
C LEU A 65 2.09 -1.54 -10.88
N LEU A 66 3.11 -0.83 -10.43
CA LEU A 66 4.23 -1.45 -9.76
C LEU A 66 4.13 -1.21 -8.26
N LEU A 67 4.24 -2.28 -7.47
CA LEU A 67 4.34 -2.17 -6.02
C LEU A 67 5.81 -2.37 -5.67
N GLY A 68 6.45 -1.30 -5.21
CA GLY A 68 7.88 -1.28 -4.97
C GLY A 68 8.23 -1.28 -3.50
N PHE A 69 9.46 -1.76 -3.20
CA PHE A 69 9.97 -1.86 -1.84
C PHE A 69 11.39 -1.34 -1.87
N GLN A 70 11.62 -0.21 -1.18
CA GLN A 70 12.88 0.51 -1.22
C GLN A 70 13.60 0.31 0.10
N ARG A 71 14.84 -0.18 0.04
CA ARG A 71 15.64 -0.28 1.25
C ARG A 71 16.04 1.13 1.72
N VAL A 72 15.86 1.38 3.01
CA VAL A 72 16.35 2.62 3.63
C VAL A 72 17.17 2.26 4.85
N ASP A 73 18.25 3.02 5.06
CA ASP A 73 19.08 2.87 6.25
C ASP A 73 18.32 3.39 7.47
N ASP A 74 18.54 2.76 8.62
CA ASP A 74 17.93 3.17 9.88
C ASP A 74 16.41 3.21 9.79
N TYR A 75 15.82 2.23 9.11
CA TYR A 75 14.38 2.14 8.93
C TYR A 75 13.66 2.11 10.26
N ARG A 76 12.60 2.90 10.36
CA ARG A 76 11.72 2.93 11.53
C ARG A 76 10.30 2.62 11.10
N ALA A 77 9.77 1.52 11.61
CA ALA A 77 8.43 1.08 11.26
C ALA A 77 7.39 2.08 11.76
N PRO A 78 6.30 2.27 11.02
CA PRO A 78 5.18 3.07 11.52
C PRO A 78 4.63 2.52 12.82
N GLN A 79 4.18 3.41 13.71
CA GLN A 79 3.64 3.04 15.02
C GLN A 79 2.17 3.41 15.10
N TRP A 80 1.47 3.11 14.03
CA TRP A 80 0.05 3.43 13.93
C TRP A 80 -0.76 2.75 15.04
N PRO A 81 -1.74 3.43 15.67
CA PRO A 81 -2.20 4.79 15.35
C PRO A 81 -1.40 5.91 16.02
N ASP A 82 -0.34 5.58 16.76
CA ASP A 82 0.54 6.56 17.38
C ASP A 82 1.21 7.41 16.29
N GLN A 83 1.43 8.70 16.56
CA GLN A 83 1.98 9.63 15.58
C GLN A 83 3.47 9.88 15.77
N THR A 84 4.14 9.15 16.67
CA THR A 84 5.59 9.27 16.84
C THR A 84 6.34 8.88 15.57
N VAL A 85 5.91 7.75 14.95
CA VAL A 85 6.34 7.36 13.62
C VAL A 85 5.06 7.08 12.84
N PRO A 86 4.48 8.10 12.21
CA PRO A 86 3.14 7.93 11.61
C PRO A 86 3.19 7.12 10.32
N GLN A 87 2.09 6.44 10.04
CA GLN A 87 1.92 5.92 8.69
C GLN A 87 1.71 7.10 7.74
N GLN A 88 2.29 7.03 6.55
CA GLN A 88 2.12 8.06 5.54
C GLN A 88 0.91 7.76 4.64
N ALA A 89 0.66 6.48 4.43
CA ALA A 89 -0.44 5.99 3.61
C ALA A 89 -0.65 4.54 3.99
N HIS A 90 -1.77 3.98 3.58
CA HIS A 90 -1.98 2.54 3.72
C HIS A 90 -2.74 2.02 2.52
N MET A 91 -2.51 0.75 2.19
CA MET A 91 -3.20 0.10 1.10
C MET A 91 -4.40 -0.65 1.65
N CYS A 92 -5.43 -0.77 0.83
CA CYS A 92 -6.60 -1.58 1.15
C CYS A 92 -6.75 -2.65 0.08
N PHE A 93 -6.96 -3.88 0.52
CA PHE A 93 -7.13 -5.02 -0.38
C PHE A 93 -8.52 -5.61 -0.18
N ASP A 94 -9.21 -5.86 -1.27
CA ASP A 94 -10.50 -6.56 -1.21
C ASP A 94 -10.23 -8.05 -1.14
N VAL A 95 -10.90 -8.74 -0.22
CA VAL A 95 -10.75 -10.18 -0.06
C VAL A 95 -12.14 -10.81 -0.02
N PRO A 96 -12.28 -12.04 -0.53
CA PRO A 96 -13.60 -12.69 -0.51
C PRO A 96 -14.03 -13.16 0.88
N ASP A 97 -13.07 -13.47 1.76
CA ASP A 97 -13.34 -13.99 3.10
C ASP A 97 -12.33 -13.41 4.07
N LEU A 98 -12.80 -12.61 5.04
CA LEU A 98 -11.92 -11.94 5.98
C LEU A 98 -11.19 -12.91 6.91
N ASP A 99 -11.88 -13.94 7.39
CA ASP A 99 -11.25 -14.89 8.32
C ASP A 99 -10.15 -15.68 7.64
N GLU A 100 -10.40 -16.17 6.42
CA GLU A 100 -9.40 -16.90 5.66
C GLU A 100 -8.21 -16.00 5.31
N ALA A 101 -8.49 -14.78 4.86
CA ALA A 101 -7.42 -13.84 4.49
C ALA A 101 -6.56 -13.49 5.69
N GLU A 102 -7.19 -13.19 6.83
CA GLU A 102 -6.43 -12.87 8.04
C GLU A 102 -5.55 -14.04 8.45
N ALA A 103 -6.11 -15.26 8.49
CA ALA A 103 -5.34 -16.44 8.89
C ALA A 103 -4.14 -16.67 7.97
N ARG A 104 -4.36 -16.56 6.67
CA ARG A 104 -3.28 -16.75 5.70
C ARG A 104 -2.21 -15.68 5.81
N LEU A 105 -2.61 -14.42 5.97
CA LEU A 105 -1.66 -13.33 6.10
C LEU A 105 -0.82 -13.45 7.37
N LEU A 106 -1.43 -13.85 8.47
CA LEU A 106 -0.69 -14.08 9.72
C LEU A 106 0.33 -15.20 9.54
N GLU A 107 -0.02 -16.27 8.81
CA GLU A 107 0.94 -17.33 8.48
C GLU A 107 2.13 -16.79 7.68
N LEU A 108 1.88 -15.84 6.80
CA LEU A 108 2.92 -15.26 5.95
C LEU A 108 3.81 -14.26 6.69
N GLY A 109 3.46 -13.89 7.92
CA GLY A 109 4.28 -12.98 8.72
C GLY A 109 3.64 -11.65 9.02
N ALA A 110 2.37 -11.45 8.69
CA ALA A 110 1.67 -10.22 9.06
C ALA A 110 1.46 -10.16 10.56
N GLY A 111 1.37 -8.93 11.09
CA GLY A 111 0.96 -8.68 12.45
C GLY A 111 -0.48 -8.19 12.49
N LYS A 112 -1.06 -8.20 13.69
CA LYS A 112 -2.41 -7.67 13.87
C LYS A 112 -2.39 -6.67 15.03
N PRO A 113 -2.51 -5.36 14.74
CA PRO A 113 -2.55 -4.36 15.82
C PRO A 113 -3.79 -4.54 16.69
N ASP A 114 -3.67 -4.19 17.96
CA ASP A 114 -4.81 -4.23 18.88
C ASP A 114 -5.88 -3.23 18.46
N HIS A 115 -5.46 -2.06 17.96
CA HIS A 115 -6.39 -1.03 17.53
C HIS A 115 -7.04 -1.42 16.21
N GLN A 116 -8.35 -1.66 16.25
CA GLN A 116 -9.15 -2.07 15.10
C GLN A 116 -10.33 -1.12 14.99
N PRO A 117 -10.22 -0.06 14.16
CA PRO A 117 -11.24 0.99 14.12
C PRO A 117 -12.51 0.61 13.37
N HIS A 118 -12.50 -0.51 12.66
CA HIS A 118 -13.62 -0.89 11.79
C HIS A 118 -14.42 -2.05 12.39
N ASP A 119 -15.66 -2.19 11.92
CA ASP A 119 -16.47 -3.37 12.17
C ASP A 119 -15.71 -4.59 11.62
N PRO A 120 -15.37 -5.60 12.46
CA PRO A 120 -14.55 -6.73 12.02
C PRO A 120 -15.22 -7.62 10.97
N THR A 121 -16.53 -7.45 10.73
CA THR A 121 -17.18 -8.15 9.63
C THR A 121 -17.01 -7.45 8.30
N ARG A 122 -16.43 -6.24 8.28
CA ARG A 122 -16.28 -5.45 7.06
C ARG A 122 -14.84 -5.17 6.69
N ALA A 123 -13.99 -4.88 7.68
CA ALA A 123 -12.60 -4.54 7.40
C ALA A 123 -11.74 -4.83 8.61
N ARG A 124 -10.46 -5.15 8.38
CA ARG A 124 -9.50 -5.38 9.46
C ARG A 124 -8.17 -4.77 9.08
N VAL A 125 -7.45 -4.25 10.08
CA VAL A 125 -6.11 -3.71 9.89
C VAL A 125 -5.09 -4.76 10.28
N LEU A 126 -4.12 -4.99 9.40
CA LEU A 126 -2.97 -5.85 9.68
C LEU A 126 -1.72 -5.04 9.40
N THR A 127 -0.55 -5.55 9.78
CA THR A 127 0.73 -4.94 9.43
C THR A 127 1.54 -5.93 8.63
N ASP A 128 2.30 -5.42 7.66
CA ASP A 128 3.20 -6.27 6.90
C ASP A 128 4.49 -6.52 7.71
N PRO A 129 5.41 -7.38 7.23
CA PRO A 129 6.64 -7.67 7.99
C PRO A 129 7.53 -6.46 8.25
N ALA A 130 7.38 -5.36 7.51
CA ALA A 130 8.10 -4.13 7.78
C ALA A 130 7.33 -3.19 8.70
N GLY A 131 6.12 -3.58 9.12
CA GLY A 131 5.31 -2.82 10.06
C GLY A 131 4.35 -1.84 9.42
N HIS A 132 4.22 -1.80 8.10
CA HIS A 132 3.26 -0.92 7.46
C HIS A 132 1.85 -1.42 7.67
N PRO A 133 0.94 -0.59 8.19
CA PRO A 133 -0.47 -0.98 8.28
C PRO A 133 -1.09 -1.10 6.89
N PHE A 134 -1.94 -2.07 6.72
CA PHE A 134 -2.80 -2.19 5.54
C PHE A 134 -4.13 -2.77 5.96
N CYS A 135 -5.14 -2.57 5.13
CA CYS A 135 -6.49 -3.05 5.42
C CYS A 135 -6.86 -4.20 4.49
N ILE A 136 -7.58 -5.15 5.02
CA ILE A 136 -8.31 -6.11 4.19
C ILE A 136 -9.80 -5.82 4.36
N CYS A 137 -10.52 -5.79 3.26
CA CYS A 137 -11.92 -5.38 3.23
C CYS A 137 -12.74 -6.44 2.50
N ARG A 138 -13.93 -6.68 3.00
CA ARG A 138 -14.87 -7.52 2.29
C ARG A 138 -15.84 -6.64 1.53
N ARG A 139 -15.87 -6.80 0.23
CA ARG A 139 -16.87 -6.15 -0.61
C ARG A 139 -18.02 -7.09 -0.83
N GLY A 140 -19.18 -6.63 -0.47
CA GLY A 140 -20.34 -7.48 -0.60
C GLY A 140 -21.36 -6.96 -1.54
#